data_6e45cf57d7eeb524f94348a972a00f06
#
_entry.id   6e45cf57d7eeb524f94348a972a00f06
#
_cell.length_a   1.000
_cell.length_b   1.000
_cell.length_c   1.000
_cell.angle_alpha   90.00
_cell.angle_beta   90.00
_cell.angle_gamma   90.00
#
_symmetry.space_group_name_H-M   'P 1'
#
loop_
_entity.id
_entity.type
_entity.pdbx_description
1 polymer ?
#
loop_
_entity_poly.entity_id
_entity_poly.type
_entity_poly.pdbx_seq_one_letter_code
_entity_poly.pdbx_strand_id
1 'polypeptide(L)'
;MKLYIILPDLLETIYRADDIFGIKALFISEINEIIRYLHEEDSQYTPVVRQIMDEVQKNYKENMNLKTLAYKYHMNASYLGQIFQKEVGCSFTQYLSSKKIEIAKELILNTNMKISDIAKQVGYPDTSYFYRKFKLHYGVAPVSLREMKKY
;
A
#
# COMPACT_ATOMS: atom_id res chain seq x y z
N MET A 1 -4.99 3.81 -26.83
CA MET A 1 -4.74 3.41 -28.24
C MET A 1 -3.78 2.22 -28.40
N LYS A 2 -3.14 1.70 -27.33
CA LYS A 2 -2.30 0.47 -27.38
C LYS A 2 -3.07 -0.85 -27.24
N LEU A 3 -4.26 -0.86 -26.66
CA LEU A 3 -5.10 -2.07 -26.54
C LEU A 3 -5.42 -2.75 -27.89
N TYR A 4 -5.49 -1.98 -28.98
CA TYR A 4 -5.73 -2.49 -30.33
C TYR A 4 -4.53 -3.26 -30.94
N ILE A 5 -3.33 -3.08 -30.36
CA ILE A 5 -2.09 -3.73 -30.86
C ILE A 5 -1.86 -5.07 -30.15
N ILE A 6 -2.33 -5.20 -28.90
CA ILE A 6 -2.11 -6.39 -28.06
C ILE A 6 -3.03 -7.57 -28.44
N LEU A 7 -4.26 -7.30 -28.88
CA LEU A 7 -5.25 -8.34 -29.20
C LEU A 7 -4.84 -9.30 -30.33
N PRO A 8 -4.28 -8.85 -31.47
CA PRO A 8 -3.85 -9.74 -32.54
C PRO A 8 -2.71 -10.67 -32.14
N ASP A 9 -1.70 -10.15 -31.42
CA ASP A 9 -0.55 -10.94 -30.96
C ASP A 9 -0.97 -11.96 -29.90
N LEU A 10 -1.92 -11.61 -29.03
CA LEU A 10 -2.49 -12.52 -28.03
C LEU A 10 -3.22 -13.70 -28.70
N LEU A 11 -4.03 -13.45 -29.73
CA LEU A 11 -4.74 -14.50 -30.46
C LEU A 11 -3.79 -15.46 -31.16
N GLU A 12 -2.73 -14.93 -31.78
CA GLU A 12 -1.70 -15.79 -32.46
C GLU A 12 -0.94 -16.64 -31.43
N THR A 13 -0.65 -16.07 -30.26
CA THR A 13 0.07 -16.76 -29.18
C THR A 13 -0.80 -17.85 -28.53
N ILE A 14 -2.11 -17.60 -28.36
CA ILE A 14 -3.09 -18.58 -27.87
C ILE A 14 -3.20 -19.75 -28.88
N TYR A 15 -3.18 -19.46 -30.18
CA TYR A 15 -3.28 -20.48 -31.22
C TYR A 15 -2.05 -21.41 -31.31
N ARG A 16 -0.89 -20.92 -30.81
CA ARG A 16 0.37 -21.67 -30.76
C ARG A 16 0.61 -22.39 -29.41
N ALA A 17 -0.26 -22.20 -28.43
CA ALA A 17 -0.09 -22.85 -27.14
C ALA A 17 -0.54 -24.33 -27.19
N ASP A 18 0.37 -25.24 -26.88
CA ASP A 18 0.14 -26.68 -26.97
C ASP A 18 -0.70 -27.26 -25.83
N ASP A 19 -0.90 -26.50 -24.75
CA ASP A 19 -1.70 -26.93 -23.60
C ASP A 19 -2.43 -25.76 -22.85
N ILE A 20 -3.38 -26.18 -22.01
CA ILE A 20 -4.18 -25.23 -21.22
C ILE A 20 -3.37 -24.46 -20.17
N PHE A 21 -2.24 -25.02 -19.71
CA PHE A 21 -1.36 -24.35 -18.72
C PHE A 21 -0.57 -23.24 -19.39
N GLY A 22 -0.09 -23.44 -20.61
CA GLY A 22 0.55 -22.40 -21.42
C GLY A 22 -0.39 -21.24 -21.71
N ILE A 23 -1.64 -21.52 -22.09
CA ILE A 23 -2.69 -20.50 -22.32
C ILE A 23 -2.94 -19.71 -21.05
N LYS A 24 -3.09 -20.38 -19.91
CA LYS A 24 -3.32 -19.72 -18.61
C LYS A 24 -2.15 -18.82 -18.20
N ALA A 25 -0.91 -19.28 -18.38
CA ALA A 25 0.29 -18.50 -18.07
C ALA A 25 0.38 -17.24 -18.93
N LEU A 26 0.05 -17.34 -20.22
CA LEU A 26 -0.01 -16.20 -21.15
C LEU A 26 -1.06 -15.19 -20.74
N PHE A 27 -2.29 -15.62 -20.41
CA PHE A 27 -3.34 -14.72 -19.94
C PHE A 27 -2.93 -13.98 -18.66
N ILE A 28 -2.32 -14.67 -17.71
CA ILE A 28 -1.83 -14.05 -16.47
C ILE A 28 -0.73 -13.03 -16.78
N SER A 29 0.19 -13.34 -17.69
CA SER A 29 1.26 -12.43 -18.12
C SER A 29 0.69 -11.16 -18.74
N GLU A 30 -0.24 -11.29 -19.69
CA GLU A 30 -0.89 -10.17 -20.37
C GLU A 30 -1.73 -9.32 -19.43
N ILE A 31 -2.51 -9.93 -18.54
CA ILE A 31 -3.28 -9.22 -17.52
C ILE A 31 -2.35 -8.43 -16.62
N ASN A 32 -1.23 -9.00 -16.18
CA ASN A 32 -0.25 -8.29 -15.36
C ASN A 32 0.41 -7.14 -16.13
N GLU A 33 0.63 -7.27 -17.42
CA GLU A 33 1.16 -6.20 -18.26
C GLU A 33 0.15 -5.06 -18.46
N ILE A 34 -1.12 -5.39 -18.69
CA ILE A 34 -2.21 -4.40 -18.74
C ILE A 34 -2.38 -3.68 -17.41
N ILE A 35 -2.36 -4.42 -16.30
CA ILE A 35 -2.43 -3.83 -14.95
C ILE A 35 -1.25 -2.90 -14.73
N ARG A 36 -0.03 -3.32 -15.10
CA ARG A 36 1.16 -2.47 -15.00
C ARG A 36 1.02 -1.20 -15.85
N TYR A 37 0.55 -1.32 -17.09
CA TYR A 37 0.34 -0.19 -17.99
C TYR A 37 -0.71 0.80 -17.45
N LEU A 38 -1.85 0.30 -16.95
CA LEU A 38 -2.87 1.13 -16.31
C LEU A 38 -2.33 1.85 -15.07
N HIS A 39 -1.51 1.19 -14.28
CA HIS A 39 -0.84 1.80 -13.14
C HIS A 39 0.25 2.82 -13.54
N GLU A 40 0.87 2.67 -14.70
CA GLU A 40 1.88 3.62 -15.20
C GLU A 40 1.26 4.87 -15.84
N GLU A 41 0.14 4.75 -16.55
CA GLU A 41 -0.55 5.91 -17.14
C GLU A 41 -1.33 6.74 -16.11
N ASP A 42 -1.87 6.12 -15.05
CA ASP A 42 -2.70 6.79 -14.03
C ASP A 42 -1.90 7.21 -12.79
N SER A 43 -0.59 7.01 -12.79
CA SER A 43 0.25 7.28 -11.65
C SER A 43 0.67 8.75 -11.60
N GLN A 44 -0.05 9.53 -10.82
CA GLN A 44 0.35 10.89 -10.42
C GLN A 44 1.65 10.93 -9.58
N TYR A 45 2.29 9.77 -9.33
CA TYR A 45 3.47 9.60 -8.49
C TYR A 45 4.68 9.19 -9.32
N THR A 46 5.85 9.76 -9.00
CA THR A 46 7.12 9.29 -9.56
C THR A 46 7.41 7.84 -9.16
N PRO A 47 8.22 7.11 -9.97
CA PRO A 47 8.53 5.71 -9.67
C PRO A 47 9.07 5.47 -8.26
N VAL A 48 9.93 6.37 -7.75
CA VAL A 48 10.49 6.23 -6.40
C VAL A 48 9.44 6.43 -5.31
N VAL A 49 8.52 7.39 -5.46
CA VAL A 49 7.44 7.60 -4.49
C VAL A 49 6.51 6.39 -4.48
N ARG A 50 6.19 5.84 -5.64
CA ARG A 50 5.40 4.61 -5.77
C ARG A 50 6.06 3.43 -5.06
N GLN A 51 7.36 3.21 -5.30
CA GLN A 51 8.12 2.15 -4.62
C GLN A 51 8.11 2.30 -3.10
N ILE A 52 8.20 3.54 -2.59
CA ILE A 52 8.11 3.81 -1.15
C ILE A 52 6.70 3.49 -0.61
N MET A 53 5.65 3.86 -1.34
CA MET A 53 4.27 3.53 -0.95
C MET A 53 4.04 2.02 -0.91
N ASP A 54 4.54 1.28 -1.89
CA ASP A 54 4.51 -0.19 -1.94
C ASP A 54 5.29 -0.82 -0.78
N GLU A 55 6.45 -0.25 -0.44
CA GLU A 55 7.26 -0.70 0.69
C GLU A 55 6.50 -0.49 2.01
N VAL A 56 5.86 0.65 2.20
CA VAL A 56 4.99 0.91 3.35
C VAL A 56 3.85 -0.11 3.41
N GLN A 57 3.20 -0.39 2.30
CA GLN A 57 2.09 -1.35 2.25
C GLN A 57 2.53 -2.76 2.69
N LYS A 58 3.73 -3.18 2.31
CA LYS A 58 4.27 -4.51 2.65
C LYS A 58 4.84 -4.58 4.07
N ASN A 59 5.53 -3.52 4.50
CA ASN A 59 6.39 -3.52 5.69
C ASN A 59 5.98 -2.48 6.75
N TYR A 60 4.73 -2.00 6.75
CA TYR A 60 4.24 -0.96 7.69
C TYR A 60 4.49 -1.26 9.16
N LYS A 61 4.59 -2.53 9.55
CA LYS A 61 4.87 -2.94 10.94
C LYS A 61 6.25 -2.53 11.42
N GLU A 62 7.19 -2.41 10.50
CA GLU A 62 8.57 -2.09 10.80
C GLU A 62 8.75 -0.62 11.18
N ASN A 63 9.87 -0.33 11.84
CA ASN A 63 10.24 1.05 12.16
C ASN A 63 10.91 1.69 10.94
N MET A 64 10.09 2.03 9.94
CA MET A 64 10.55 2.66 8.71
C MET A 64 10.77 4.16 8.91
N ASN A 65 11.83 4.68 8.33
CA ASN A 65 12.05 6.11 8.26
C ASN A 65 12.57 6.53 6.87
N LEU A 66 12.33 7.79 6.51
CA LEU A 66 12.67 8.30 5.19
C LEU A 66 14.19 8.30 4.92
N LYS A 67 15.00 8.44 5.96
CA LYS A 67 16.47 8.43 5.82
C LYS A 67 16.99 7.06 5.39
N THR A 68 16.48 5.97 5.96
CA THR A 68 16.85 4.62 5.55
C THR A 68 16.37 4.29 4.15
N LEU A 69 15.17 4.74 3.78
CA LEU A 69 14.65 4.59 2.42
C LEU A 69 15.47 5.38 1.40
N ALA A 70 15.83 6.62 1.70
CA ALA A 70 16.68 7.44 0.85
C ALA A 70 18.04 6.77 0.60
N TYR A 71 18.64 6.19 1.64
CA TYR A 71 19.87 5.39 1.50
C TYR A 71 19.66 4.18 0.59
N LYS A 72 18.58 3.42 0.79
CA LYS A 72 18.21 2.26 -0.02
C LYS A 72 18.05 2.58 -1.50
N TYR A 73 17.46 3.73 -1.82
CA TYR A 73 17.20 4.18 -3.19
C TYR A 73 18.30 5.12 -3.74
N HIS A 74 19.45 5.23 -3.05
CA HIS A 74 20.58 6.07 -3.44
C HIS A 74 20.19 7.54 -3.67
N MET A 75 19.31 8.07 -2.82
CA MET A 75 18.80 9.44 -2.92
C MET A 75 19.18 10.28 -1.72
N ASN A 76 19.19 11.61 -1.90
CA ASN A 76 19.26 12.52 -0.77
C ASN A 76 17.95 12.50 0.02
N ALA A 77 18.01 12.34 1.35
CA ALA A 77 16.83 12.21 2.21
C ALA A 77 15.96 13.48 2.22
N SER A 78 16.56 14.66 2.13
CA SER A 78 15.84 15.94 2.07
C SER A 78 15.05 16.07 0.76
N TYR A 79 15.70 15.74 -0.36
CA TYR A 79 15.07 15.76 -1.67
C TYR A 79 13.93 14.73 -1.77
N LEU A 80 14.15 13.51 -1.29
CA LEU A 80 13.13 12.49 -1.24
C LEU A 80 11.91 12.92 -0.39
N GLY A 81 12.16 13.58 0.75
CA GLY A 81 11.11 14.13 1.59
C GLY A 81 10.27 15.20 0.89
N GLN A 82 10.91 16.09 0.14
CA GLN A 82 10.24 17.13 -0.63
C GLN A 82 9.36 16.55 -1.76
N ILE A 83 9.90 15.63 -2.56
CA ILE A 83 9.13 14.96 -3.61
C ILE A 83 7.94 14.21 -3.00
N PHE A 84 8.18 13.39 -1.98
CA PHE A 84 7.13 12.62 -1.33
C PHE A 84 6.01 13.53 -0.81
N GLN A 85 6.36 14.62 -0.11
CA GLN A 85 5.37 15.57 0.39
C GLN A 85 4.63 16.31 -0.72
N LYS A 86 5.32 16.67 -1.80
CA LYS A 86 4.72 17.34 -2.95
C LYS A 86 3.70 16.45 -3.66
N GLU A 87 4.02 15.18 -3.85
CA GLU A 87 3.20 14.25 -4.63
C GLU A 87 2.09 13.62 -3.77
N VAL A 88 2.39 13.23 -2.52
CA VAL A 88 1.44 12.53 -1.62
C VAL A 88 0.61 13.51 -0.78
N GLY A 89 1.03 14.79 -0.71
CA GLY A 89 0.33 15.84 0.06
C GLY A 89 0.61 15.82 1.56
N CYS A 90 1.40 14.87 2.06
CA CYS A 90 1.77 14.80 3.48
C CYS A 90 3.19 14.25 3.65
N SER A 91 3.79 14.44 4.85
CA SER A 91 5.10 13.88 5.14
C SER A 91 5.07 12.35 5.18
N PHE A 92 6.20 11.70 4.90
CA PHE A 92 6.35 10.24 4.99
C PHE A 92 5.91 9.68 6.36
N THR A 93 6.27 10.37 7.45
CA THR A 93 5.90 9.96 8.81
C THR A 93 4.39 10.03 9.03
N GLN A 94 3.72 11.04 8.49
CA GLN A 94 2.25 11.15 8.53
C GLN A 94 1.61 10.04 7.70
N TYR A 95 2.09 9.81 6.49
CA TYR A 95 1.62 8.73 5.60
C TYR A 95 1.72 7.35 6.27
N LEU A 96 2.91 7.00 6.80
CA LEU A 96 3.14 5.74 7.50
C LEU A 96 2.22 5.60 8.73
N SER A 97 2.07 6.69 9.51
CA SER A 97 1.18 6.70 10.68
C SER A 97 -0.28 6.48 10.27
N SER A 98 -0.78 7.18 9.24
CA SER A 98 -2.13 7.00 8.71
C SER A 98 -2.37 5.57 8.25
N LYS A 99 -1.41 4.99 7.52
CA LYS A 99 -1.50 3.61 7.04
C LYS A 99 -1.60 2.59 8.17
N LYS A 100 -0.78 2.73 9.20
CA LYS A 100 -0.85 1.89 10.42
C LYS A 100 -2.22 2.00 11.11
N ILE A 101 -2.77 3.20 11.19
CA ILE A 101 -4.08 3.47 11.82
C ILE A 101 -5.24 2.93 10.98
N GLU A 102 -5.17 3.01 9.65
CA GLU A 102 -6.15 2.40 8.73
C GLU A 102 -6.22 0.89 8.92
N ILE A 103 -5.07 0.22 8.92
CA ILE A 103 -4.99 -1.23 9.13
C ILE A 103 -5.49 -1.61 10.54
N ALA A 104 -5.17 -0.80 11.55
CA ALA A 104 -5.69 -1.01 12.89
C ALA A 104 -7.23 -0.94 12.92
N LYS A 105 -7.85 0.01 12.21
CA LYS A 105 -9.30 0.09 12.08
C LYS A 105 -9.88 -1.20 11.51
N GLU A 106 -9.31 -1.73 10.42
CA GLU A 106 -9.75 -2.99 9.83
C GLU A 106 -9.68 -4.15 10.83
N LEU A 107 -8.60 -4.26 11.60
CA LEU A 107 -8.45 -5.27 12.63
C LEU A 107 -9.45 -5.09 13.79
N ILE A 108 -9.72 -3.84 14.21
CA ILE A 108 -10.70 -3.53 15.24
C ILE A 108 -12.10 -3.95 14.83
N LEU A 109 -12.47 -3.69 13.57
CA LEU A 109 -13.78 -3.99 13.05
C LEU A 109 -13.98 -5.47 12.70
N ASN A 110 -12.94 -6.16 12.25
CA ASN A 110 -13.06 -7.50 11.67
C ASN A 110 -12.53 -8.62 12.57
N THR A 111 -11.99 -8.28 13.77
CA THR A 111 -11.48 -9.28 14.71
C THR A 111 -11.90 -9.00 16.16
N ASN A 112 -11.80 -10.03 17.01
CA ASN A 112 -11.99 -9.89 18.45
C ASN A 112 -10.69 -9.68 19.23
N MET A 113 -9.59 -9.32 18.55
CA MET A 113 -8.29 -9.07 19.18
C MET A 113 -8.38 -7.93 20.20
N LYS A 114 -7.59 -8.03 21.29
CA LYS A 114 -7.47 -6.92 22.24
C LYS A 114 -6.86 -5.70 21.54
N ILE A 115 -7.31 -4.50 21.87
CA ILE A 115 -6.81 -3.26 21.28
C ILE A 115 -5.29 -3.09 21.49
N SER A 116 -4.78 -3.52 22.66
CA SER A 116 -3.34 -3.53 22.93
C SER A 116 -2.54 -4.42 21.97
N ASP A 117 -3.11 -5.57 21.57
CA ASP A 117 -2.46 -6.50 20.66
C ASP A 117 -2.50 -5.98 19.23
N ILE A 118 -3.63 -5.36 18.83
CA ILE A 118 -3.74 -4.66 17.55
C ILE A 118 -2.70 -3.54 17.47
N ALA A 119 -2.57 -2.70 18.52
CA ALA A 119 -1.57 -1.64 18.56
C ALA A 119 -0.16 -2.17 18.30
N LYS A 120 0.23 -3.25 18.99
CA LYS A 120 1.54 -3.91 18.79
C LYS A 120 1.66 -4.46 17.36
N GLN A 121 0.62 -5.12 16.86
CA GLN A 121 0.62 -5.74 15.53
C GLN A 121 0.80 -4.72 14.41
N VAL A 122 0.28 -3.50 14.56
CA VAL A 122 0.48 -2.44 13.58
C VAL A 122 1.72 -1.58 13.85
N GLY A 123 2.58 -1.99 14.78
CA GLY A 123 3.87 -1.36 15.05
C GLY A 123 3.79 -0.14 15.96
N TYR A 124 2.85 -0.15 16.93
CA TYR A 124 2.80 0.80 18.05
C TYR A 124 3.09 0.05 19.36
N PRO A 125 4.33 0.09 19.88
CA PRO A 125 4.67 -0.59 21.14
C PRO A 125 3.97 0.04 22.35
N ASP A 126 3.70 1.36 22.30
CA ASP A 126 2.97 2.11 23.33
C ASP A 126 1.49 2.22 22.95
N THR A 127 0.65 1.52 23.70
CA THR A 127 -0.81 1.51 23.51
C THR A 127 -1.44 2.88 23.77
N SER A 128 -0.94 3.68 24.73
CA SER A 128 -1.45 5.01 25.02
C SER A 128 -1.19 5.98 23.88
N TYR A 129 -0.01 5.90 23.27
CA TYR A 129 0.34 6.65 22.07
C TYR A 129 -0.53 6.24 20.88
N PHE A 130 -0.79 4.94 20.70
CA PHE A 130 -1.72 4.42 19.69
C PHE A 130 -3.12 5.00 19.86
N TYR A 131 -3.69 4.98 21.07
CA TYR A 131 -5.01 5.54 21.35
C TYR A 131 -5.10 7.02 20.95
N ARG A 132 -4.09 7.82 21.29
CA ARG A 132 -4.05 9.25 20.91
C ARG A 132 -4.03 9.42 19.39
N LYS A 133 -3.19 8.67 18.67
CA LYS A 133 -3.08 8.72 17.20
C LYS A 133 -4.37 8.27 16.54
N PHE A 134 -4.96 7.19 17.00
CA PHE A 134 -6.22 6.67 16.48
C PHE A 134 -7.37 7.66 16.66
N LYS A 135 -7.52 8.21 17.87
CA LYS A 135 -8.54 9.22 18.16
C LYS A 135 -8.33 10.51 17.36
N LEU A 136 -7.08 10.93 17.15
CA LEU A 136 -6.77 12.08 16.30
C LEU A 136 -7.19 11.85 14.85
N HIS A 137 -7.04 10.63 14.34
CA HIS A 137 -7.32 10.28 12.95
C HIS A 137 -8.82 10.05 12.67
N TYR A 138 -9.52 9.36 13.58
CA TYR A 138 -10.93 8.98 13.39
C TYR A 138 -11.93 9.75 14.28
N GLY A 139 -11.48 10.63 15.16
CA GLY A 139 -12.33 11.36 16.09
C GLY A 139 -12.85 10.54 17.28
N VAL A 140 -12.75 9.22 17.24
CA VAL A 140 -13.26 8.29 18.27
C VAL A 140 -12.18 7.36 18.78
N ALA A 141 -12.36 6.84 20.00
CA ALA A 141 -11.44 5.86 20.56
C ALA A 141 -11.60 4.48 19.88
N PRO A 142 -10.53 3.64 19.82
CA PRO A 142 -10.59 2.30 19.22
C PRO A 142 -11.70 1.41 19.80
N VAL A 143 -11.90 1.45 21.11
CA VAL A 143 -12.96 0.68 21.80
C VAL A 143 -14.34 1.15 21.36
N SER A 144 -14.56 2.46 21.34
CA SER A 144 -15.84 3.06 20.95
C SER A 144 -16.19 2.70 19.49
N LEU A 145 -15.19 2.70 18.59
CA LEU A 145 -15.41 2.27 17.21
C LEU A 145 -15.90 0.80 17.13
N ARG A 146 -15.32 -0.09 17.93
CA ARG A 146 -15.74 -1.51 18.00
C ARG A 146 -17.14 -1.67 18.51
N GLU A 147 -17.53 -0.88 19.52
CA GLU A 147 -18.87 -0.91 20.09
C GLU A 147 -19.93 -0.44 19.10
N MET A 148 -19.64 0.62 18.33
CA MET A 148 -20.54 1.13 17.28
C MET A 148 -20.86 0.10 16.19
N LYS A 149 -19.98 -0.88 15.93
CA LYS A 149 -20.25 -1.96 14.96
C LYS A 149 -21.25 -2.99 15.46
N LYS A 150 -21.50 -3.08 16.76
CA LYS A 150 -22.40 -4.09 17.34
C LYS A 150 -23.90 -3.74 17.20
N TYR A 151 -24.19 -2.56 16.67
CA TYR A 151 -25.52 -2.03 16.37
C TYR A 151 -25.70 -1.83 14.86
#